data_b52857dfca68fe4464ca239392f6a352
#
_entry.id   b52857dfca68fe4464ca239392f6a352
#
_cell.length_a   1.000
_cell.length_b   1.000
_cell.length_c   1.000
_cell.angle_alpha   90.00
_cell.angle_beta   90.00
_cell.angle_gamma   90.00
#
_symmetry.space_group_name_H-M   'P 1'
#
loop_
_entity.id
_entity.type
_entity.pdbx_description
1 polymer ?
#
loop_
_entity_poly.entity_id
_entity_poly.type
_entity_poly.pdbx_seq_one_letter_code
_entity_poly.pdbx_strand_id
1 'polypeptide(L)'
;MTDVPPSTSTTPPRRATIAETVAASDSFLRHAGREFLVVFYAALRSLKLYPIENAQVQKALDDLASVAKQVLDVEQELELRLQGEFIFVNATRLRLALENYASFSHVLQVMRHCGVGAIRLDAQVDRRQLQILVSLLLAHSAGESSPDTIHEIIGKLSEAGATHITVEPPFETDETVADTEKAKEAAKRTYVRSVAVTKEVINSLRMGRTANVKRVKRAVQAIVDQVLNNESSLLGLTTLRDYDEYTFVHSVNVCIFSVALGRKLGLTKLQLYDLGMTALFHDVGKSRVPLEVLNKEGGLTEEEWRILQAHPWLGVLTLFGLRGYGEIPYRGMVVCYEHHMKIDLTGYPKAIRPRSL
;
A
#
# COMPACT_ATOMS: atom_id res chain seq x y z
N MET A 1 -46.30 -50.82 -10.85
CA MET A 1 -45.54 -49.93 -9.94
C MET A 1 -44.09 -50.06 -10.32
N THR A 2 -43.61 -49.14 -11.15
CA THR A 2 -42.21 -49.09 -11.64
C THR A 2 -41.55 -47.90 -10.97
N ASP A 3 -40.64 -48.21 -10.02
CA ASP A 3 -39.80 -47.24 -9.34
C ASP A 3 -38.81 -46.61 -10.33
N VAL A 4 -38.88 -45.28 -10.51
CA VAL A 4 -37.90 -44.48 -11.22
C VAL A 4 -36.96 -43.85 -10.15
N PRO A 5 -35.64 -44.05 -10.21
CA PRO A 5 -34.73 -43.43 -9.24
C PRO A 5 -34.60 -41.94 -9.55
N PRO A 6 -34.36 -41.11 -8.52
CA PRO A 6 -34.23 -39.65 -8.69
C PRO A 6 -32.94 -39.28 -9.47
N SER A 7 -33.10 -38.47 -10.49
CA SER A 7 -31.99 -37.89 -11.27
C SER A 7 -31.15 -36.95 -10.39
N THR A 8 -29.90 -37.32 -10.17
CA THR A 8 -28.89 -36.44 -9.58
C THR A 8 -28.52 -35.36 -10.57
N SER A 9 -29.02 -34.15 -10.38
CA SER A 9 -28.61 -32.98 -11.14
C SER A 9 -27.20 -32.53 -10.68
N THR A 10 -26.17 -32.97 -11.40
CA THR A 10 -24.83 -32.40 -11.25
C THR A 10 -24.81 -31.05 -11.97
N THR A 11 -24.92 -29.97 -11.20
CA THR A 11 -24.69 -28.62 -11.68
C THR A 11 -23.20 -28.52 -12.11
N PRO A 12 -22.89 -28.11 -13.35
CA PRO A 12 -21.49 -27.97 -13.77
C PRO A 12 -20.78 -26.91 -12.91
N PRO A 13 -19.48 -27.06 -12.62
CA PRO A 13 -18.73 -26.10 -11.84
C PRO A 13 -18.79 -24.73 -12.51
N ARG A 14 -19.18 -23.71 -11.75
CA ARG A 14 -19.26 -22.31 -12.21
C ARG A 14 -17.87 -21.86 -12.66
N ARG A 15 -17.70 -21.55 -13.94
CA ARG A 15 -16.47 -20.94 -14.43
C ARG A 15 -16.27 -19.61 -13.71
N ALA A 16 -15.10 -19.43 -13.09
CA ALA A 16 -14.72 -18.17 -12.46
C ALA A 16 -14.79 -17.03 -13.49
N THR A 17 -15.29 -15.89 -13.09
CA THR A 17 -15.32 -14.70 -13.93
C THR A 17 -13.89 -14.16 -14.11
N ILE A 18 -13.64 -13.43 -15.21
CA ILE A 18 -12.33 -12.77 -15.45
C ILE A 18 -11.94 -11.91 -14.23
N ALA A 19 -12.91 -11.21 -13.60
CA ALA A 19 -12.68 -10.41 -12.42
C ALA A 19 -12.25 -11.25 -11.20
N GLU A 20 -12.83 -12.43 -10.99
CA GLU A 20 -12.43 -13.34 -9.90
C GLU A 20 -11.03 -13.92 -10.12
N THR A 21 -10.68 -14.23 -11.36
CA THR A 21 -9.35 -14.73 -11.73
C THR A 21 -8.28 -13.64 -11.53
N VAL A 22 -8.53 -12.41 -11.95
CA VAL A 22 -7.63 -11.27 -11.78
C VAL A 22 -7.46 -10.95 -10.29
N ALA A 23 -8.53 -10.96 -9.50
CA ALA A 23 -8.45 -10.71 -8.06
C ALA A 23 -7.66 -11.81 -7.31
N ALA A 24 -7.78 -13.06 -7.73
CA ALA A 24 -7.03 -14.18 -7.16
C ALA A 24 -5.52 -14.07 -7.49
N SER A 25 -5.18 -13.75 -8.75
CA SER A 25 -3.79 -13.51 -9.17
C SER A 25 -3.17 -12.33 -8.43
N ASP A 26 -3.86 -11.20 -8.30
CA ASP A 26 -3.38 -10.02 -7.58
C ASP A 26 -3.18 -10.29 -6.06
N SER A 27 -4.03 -11.13 -5.46
CA SER A 27 -3.87 -11.57 -4.06
C SER A 27 -2.66 -12.49 -3.89
N PHE A 28 -2.47 -13.44 -4.81
CA PHE A 28 -1.31 -14.33 -4.85
C PHE A 28 -0.01 -13.52 -5.01
N LEU A 29 0.06 -12.64 -6.00
CA LEU A 29 1.25 -11.81 -6.26
C LEU A 29 1.58 -10.89 -5.07
N ARG A 30 0.57 -10.36 -4.36
CA ARG A 30 0.81 -9.58 -3.14
C ARG A 30 1.45 -10.41 -2.02
N HIS A 31 1.06 -11.66 -1.86
CA HIS A 31 1.64 -12.54 -0.86
C HIS A 31 3.03 -13.01 -1.26
N ALA A 32 3.14 -13.67 -2.41
CA ALA A 32 4.38 -14.23 -2.92
C ALA A 32 5.44 -13.15 -3.21
N GLY A 33 5.03 -11.96 -3.68
CA GLY A 33 5.94 -10.84 -3.89
C GLY A 33 6.52 -10.27 -2.59
N ARG A 34 5.75 -10.24 -1.50
CA ARG A 34 6.30 -9.88 -0.18
C ARG A 34 7.28 -10.93 0.33
N GLU A 35 6.93 -12.18 0.19
CA GLU A 35 7.80 -13.28 0.57
C GLU A 35 9.11 -13.25 -0.24
N PHE A 36 9.02 -13.04 -1.55
CA PHE A 36 10.19 -12.87 -2.42
C PHE A 36 11.12 -11.77 -1.93
N LEU A 37 10.60 -10.59 -1.58
CA LEU A 37 11.43 -9.51 -1.06
C LEU A 37 12.09 -9.85 0.28
N VAL A 38 11.41 -10.57 1.16
CA VAL A 38 11.98 -11.00 2.45
C VAL A 38 13.14 -11.96 2.24
N VAL A 39 12.98 -12.97 1.37
CA VAL A 39 14.07 -13.92 1.09
C VAL A 39 15.18 -13.28 0.27
N PHE A 40 14.88 -12.33 -0.62
CA PHE A 40 15.89 -11.56 -1.35
C PHE A 40 16.76 -10.72 -0.40
N TYR A 41 16.13 -10.04 0.55
CA TYR A 41 16.85 -9.33 1.62
C TYR A 41 17.71 -10.30 2.46
N ALA A 42 17.15 -11.47 2.83
CA ALA A 42 17.88 -12.46 3.62
C ALA A 42 19.14 -12.96 2.87
N ALA A 43 19.04 -13.17 1.55
CA ALA A 43 20.17 -13.56 0.71
C ALA A 43 21.24 -12.45 0.65
N LEU A 44 20.85 -11.19 0.41
CA LEU A 44 21.77 -10.05 0.44
C LEU A 44 22.47 -9.92 1.80
N ARG A 45 21.71 -9.99 2.90
CA ARG A 45 22.26 -9.87 4.25
C ARG A 45 23.20 -11.01 4.60
N SER A 46 22.84 -12.25 4.26
CA SER A 46 23.64 -13.42 4.58
C SER A 46 24.98 -13.39 3.83
N LEU A 47 24.97 -13.07 2.53
CA LEU A 47 26.20 -12.92 1.72
C LEU A 47 27.09 -11.76 2.18
N LYS A 48 26.49 -10.70 2.78
CA LYS A 48 27.28 -9.61 3.37
C LYS A 48 28.02 -10.02 4.64
N LEU A 49 27.46 -10.96 5.40
CA LEU A 49 27.98 -11.33 6.73
C LEU A 49 28.85 -12.59 6.71
N TYR A 50 28.65 -13.50 5.76
CA TYR A 50 29.27 -14.80 5.73
C TYR A 50 29.80 -15.14 4.33
N PRO A 51 30.85 -15.95 4.24
CA PRO A 51 31.32 -16.47 2.96
C PRO A 51 30.28 -17.37 2.30
N ILE A 52 30.39 -17.52 0.99
CA ILE A 52 29.36 -18.15 0.17
C ILE A 52 29.12 -19.63 0.53
N GLU A 53 30.13 -20.31 1.05
CA GLU A 53 30.08 -21.72 1.47
C GLU A 53 29.33 -21.92 2.80
N ASN A 54 28.99 -20.85 3.49
CA ASN A 54 28.31 -20.94 4.77
C ASN A 54 26.88 -21.47 4.60
N ALA A 55 26.49 -22.40 5.47
CA ALA A 55 25.17 -23.05 5.41
C ALA A 55 23.99 -22.07 5.45
N GLN A 56 24.13 -20.95 6.17
CA GLN A 56 23.07 -19.91 6.22
C GLN A 56 22.93 -19.18 4.87
N VAL A 57 24.05 -18.92 4.18
CA VAL A 57 24.04 -18.32 2.83
C VAL A 57 23.41 -19.28 1.84
N GLN A 58 23.83 -20.57 1.88
CA GLN A 58 23.28 -21.59 1.00
C GLN A 58 21.77 -21.72 1.18
N LYS A 59 21.31 -21.77 2.43
CA LYS A 59 19.87 -21.82 2.75
C LYS A 59 19.13 -20.57 2.24
N ALA A 60 19.66 -19.38 2.45
CA ALA A 60 19.01 -18.15 2.00
C ALA A 60 18.88 -18.07 0.46
N LEU A 61 19.87 -18.63 -0.27
CA LEU A 61 19.82 -18.74 -1.72
C LEU A 61 18.82 -19.81 -2.19
N ASP A 62 18.70 -20.92 -1.46
CA ASP A 62 17.73 -21.97 -1.74
C ASP A 62 16.29 -21.46 -1.50
N ASP A 63 16.07 -20.73 -0.40
CA ASP A 63 14.79 -20.10 -0.09
C ASP A 63 14.41 -19.06 -1.18
N LEU A 64 15.38 -18.23 -1.62
CA LEU A 64 15.18 -17.27 -2.70
C LEU A 64 14.80 -17.97 -4.02
N ALA A 65 15.49 -19.02 -4.39
CA ALA A 65 15.20 -19.77 -5.61
C ALA A 65 13.82 -20.46 -5.54
N SER A 66 13.47 -20.99 -4.37
CA SER A 66 12.17 -21.65 -4.14
C SER A 66 11.00 -20.67 -4.30
N VAL A 67 11.10 -19.49 -3.68
CA VAL A 67 10.03 -18.48 -3.76
C VAL A 67 9.96 -17.86 -5.15
N ALA A 68 11.10 -17.60 -5.81
CA ALA A 68 11.11 -17.14 -7.19
C ALA A 68 10.40 -18.15 -8.10
N LYS A 69 10.69 -19.44 -7.95
CA LYS A 69 10.05 -20.50 -8.72
C LYS A 69 8.55 -20.58 -8.51
N GLN A 70 8.04 -20.39 -7.29
CA GLN A 70 6.58 -20.37 -7.03
C GLN A 70 5.86 -19.29 -7.85
N VAL A 71 6.46 -18.11 -7.98
CA VAL A 71 5.89 -17.03 -8.80
C VAL A 71 6.00 -17.38 -10.29
N LEU A 72 7.17 -17.86 -10.73
CA LEU A 72 7.44 -18.19 -12.12
C LEU A 72 6.59 -19.36 -12.64
N ASP A 73 6.26 -20.32 -11.79
CA ASP A 73 5.37 -21.44 -12.16
C ASP A 73 3.94 -20.97 -12.48
N VAL A 74 3.50 -19.84 -11.92
CA VAL A 74 2.16 -19.27 -12.12
C VAL A 74 2.18 -18.19 -13.20
N GLU A 75 3.11 -17.24 -13.11
CA GLU A 75 3.12 -15.99 -13.91
C GLU A 75 4.11 -16.05 -15.08
N GLN A 76 4.98 -17.08 -15.15
CA GLN A 76 6.04 -17.28 -16.17
C GLN A 76 7.13 -16.20 -16.17
N GLU A 77 6.91 -15.07 -15.50
CA GLU A 77 7.84 -13.96 -15.32
C GLU A 77 7.71 -13.40 -13.90
N LEU A 78 8.85 -12.99 -13.31
CA LEU A 78 8.90 -12.24 -12.08
C LEU A 78 9.66 -10.95 -12.32
N GLU A 79 8.98 -9.83 -12.33
CA GLU A 79 9.58 -8.51 -12.40
C GLU A 79 9.49 -7.83 -11.03
N LEU A 80 10.64 -7.44 -10.48
CA LEU A 80 10.75 -6.55 -9.34
C LEU A 80 11.09 -5.15 -9.86
N ARG A 81 10.16 -4.22 -9.79
CA ARG A 81 10.32 -2.85 -10.33
C ARG A 81 10.18 -1.80 -9.24
N LEU A 82 11.07 -0.82 -9.33
CA LEU A 82 11.03 0.40 -8.51
C LEU A 82 10.38 1.52 -9.31
N GLN A 83 9.38 2.18 -8.72
CA GLN A 83 8.79 3.38 -9.29
C GLN A 83 8.57 4.40 -8.17
N GLY A 84 9.41 5.43 -8.12
CA GLY A 84 9.50 6.30 -6.96
C GLY A 84 9.77 5.51 -5.69
N GLU A 85 8.97 5.71 -4.66
CA GLU A 85 9.06 4.99 -3.37
C GLU A 85 8.28 3.66 -3.37
N PHE A 86 7.77 3.23 -4.50
CA PHE A 86 6.94 2.03 -4.60
C PHE A 86 7.71 0.85 -5.18
N ILE A 87 7.41 -0.33 -4.64
CA ILE A 87 7.88 -1.60 -5.18
C ILE A 87 6.68 -2.31 -5.84
N PHE A 88 6.91 -2.76 -7.05
CA PHE A 88 5.98 -3.58 -7.80
C PHE A 88 6.59 -4.96 -8.01
N VAL A 89 5.77 -5.99 -7.90
CA VAL A 89 6.07 -7.32 -8.41
C VAL A 89 5.09 -7.58 -9.54
N ASN A 90 5.60 -7.76 -10.74
CA ASN A 90 4.85 -7.69 -11.98
C ASN A 90 4.03 -6.38 -12.03
N ALA A 91 2.75 -6.42 -12.34
CA ALA A 91 1.89 -5.24 -12.32
C ALA A 91 1.33 -4.90 -10.92
N THR A 92 1.64 -5.71 -9.90
CA THR A 92 1.04 -5.58 -8.57
C THR A 92 1.91 -4.76 -7.63
N ARG A 93 1.37 -3.63 -7.17
CA ARG A 93 2.04 -2.83 -6.14
C ARG A 93 2.05 -3.55 -4.80
N LEU A 94 3.23 -3.72 -4.22
CA LEU A 94 3.37 -4.30 -2.90
C LEU A 94 3.07 -3.27 -1.80
N ARG A 95 2.22 -3.66 -0.87
CA ARG A 95 1.95 -2.91 0.36
C ARG A 95 2.84 -3.47 1.46
N LEU A 96 3.66 -2.60 2.05
CA LEU A 96 4.64 -2.99 3.05
C LEU A 96 4.02 -2.93 4.45
N ALA A 97 4.24 -3.96 5.26
CA ALA A 97 3.96 -3.91 6.67
C ALA A 97 5.14 -3.26 7.41
N LEU A 98 4.89 -2.55 8.52
CA LEU A 98 5.93 -1.90 9.32
C LEU A 98 7.03 -2.86 9.77
N GLU A 99 6.65 -4.09 10.08
CA GLU A 99 7.55 -5.17 10.51
C GLU A 99 8.66 -5.48 9.50
N ASN A 100 8.35 -5.33 8.21
CA ASN A 100 9.26 -5.63 7.10
C ASN A 100 9.90 -4.37 6.47
N TYR A 101 9.58 -3.18 6.97
CA TYR A 101 10.02 -1.93 6.36
C TYR A 101 11.54 -1.81 6.25
N ALA A 102 12.29 -2.23 7.29
CA ALA A 102 13.75 -2.20 7.27
C ALA A 102 14.34 -3.11 6.17
N SER A 103 13.76 -4.30 5.99
CA SER A 103 14.18 -5.25 4.96
C SER A 103 13.93 -4.69 3.55
N PHE A 104 12.75 -4.12 3.33
CA PHE A 104 12.38 -3.51 2.07
C PHE A 104 13.21 -2.26 1.75
N SER A 105 13.42 -1.39 2.74
CA SER A 105 14.26 -0.20 2.57
C SER A 105 15.68 -0.56 2.19
N HIS A 106 16.22 -1.67 2.71
CA HIS A 106 17.55 -2.12 2.36
C HIS A 106 17.63 -2.61 0.90
N VAL A 107 16.67 -3.41 0.45
CA VAL A 107 16.59 -3.84 -0.96
C VAL A 107 16.49 -2.64 -1.90
N LEU A 108 15.62 -1.68 -1.57
CA LEU A 108 15.50 -0.42 -2.30
C LEU A 108 16.82 0.35 -2.39
N GLN A 109 17.53 0.47 -1.26
CA GLN A 109 18.81 1.17 -1.21
C GLN A 109 19.86 0.47 -2.06
N VAL A 110 19.97 -0.87 -1.98
CA VAL A 110 20.92 -1.63 -2.81
C VAL A 110 20.62 -1.47 -4.29
N MET A 111 19.36 -1.64 -4.70
CA MET A 111 18.97 -1.48 -6.12
C MET A 111 19.26 -0.06 -6.62
N ARG A 112 18.88 0.97 -5.86
CA ARG A 112 19.13 2.38 -6.23
C ARG A 112 20.61 2.71 -6.30
N HIS A 113 21.38 2.24 -5.33
CA HIS A 113 22.84 2.46 -5.33
C HIS A 113 23.50 1.85 -6.54
N CYS A 114 23.01 0.70 -6.99
CA CYS A 114 23.49 0.01 -8.20
C CYS A 114 22.89 0.59 -9.51
N GLY A 115 22.06 1.65 -9.45
CA GLY A 115 21.39 2.19 -10.61
C GLY A 115 20.34 1.23 -11.21
N VAL A 116 19.78 0.31 -10.42
CA VAL A 116 18.83 -0.71 -10.87
C VAL A 116 17.41 -0.26 -10.58
N GLY A 117 16.63 -0.04 -11.63
CA GLY A 117 15.19 0.30 -11.56
C GLY A 117 14.28 -0.92 -11.64
N ALA A 118 14.68 -1.96 -12.38
CA ALA A 118 13.95 -3.22 -12.42
C ALA A 118 14.89 -4.43 -12.53
N ILE A 119 14.45 -5.54 -11.96
CA ILE A 119 15.05 -6.87 -12.10
C ILE A 119 13.95 -7.78 -12.62
N ARG A 120 14.19 -8.41 -13.77
CA ARG A 120 13.24 -9.34 -14.40
C ARG A 120 13.88 -10.72 -14.49
N LEU A 121 13.13 -11.72 -14.04
CA LEU A 121 13.48 -13.13 -14.06
C LEU A 121 12.50 -13.86 -14.96
N ASP A 122 12.98 -14.72 -15.86
CA ASP A 122 12.12 -15.60 -16.64
C ASP A 122 12.00 -17.00 -16.03
N ALA A 123 11.12 -17.83 -16.57
CA ALA A 123 10.82 -19.15 -16.04
C ALA A 123 12.01 -20.14 -16.01
N GLN A 124 13.11 -19.83 -16.70
CA GLN A 124 14.30 -20.70 -16.79
C GLN A 124 15.42 -20.26 -15.85
N VAL A 125 15.20 -19.20 -15.04
CA VAL A 125 16.17 -18.75 -14.06
C VAL A 125 16.45 -19.87 -13.03
N ASP A 126 17.70 -20.11 -12.76
CA ASP A 126 18.14 -21.09 -11.77
C ASP A 126 18.78 -20.44 -10.53
N ARG A 127 19.00 -21.24 -9.51
CA ARG A 127 19.63 -20.83 -8.25
C ARG A 127 21.01 -20.19 -8.45
N ARG A 128 21.82 -20.70 -9.41
CA ARG A 128 23.17 -20.19 -9.68
C ARG A 128 23.09 -18.77 -10.24
N GLN A 129 22.17 -18.52 -11.14
CA GLN A 129 21.97 -17.19 -11.71
C GLN A 129 21.49 -16.19 -10.65
N LEU A 130 20.58 -16.58 -9.74
CA LEU A 130 20.17 -15.75 -8.59
C LEU A 130 21.34 -15.45 -7.66
N GLN A 131 22.21 -16.43 -7.39
CA GLN A 131 23.43 -16.22 -6.62
C GLN A 131 24.35 -15.19 -7.27
N ILE A 132 24.56 -15.27 -8.59
CA ILE A 132 25.35 -14.29 -9.36
C ILE A 132 24.74 -12.90 -9.21
N LEU A 133 23.44 -12.75 -9.42
CA LEU A 133 22.74 -11.47 -9.27
C LEU A 133 22.95 -10.85 -7.88
N VAL A 134 22.67 -11.63 -6.81
CA VAL A 134 22.80 -11.16 -5.42
C VAL A 134 24.24 -10.76 -5.12
N SER A 135 25.22 -11.54 -5.58
CA SER A 135 26.65 -11.26 -5.38
C SER A 135 27.09 -9.97 -6.10
N LEU A 136 26.63 -9.75 -7.33
CA LEU A 136 26.93 -8.53 -8.09
C LEU A 136 26.31 -7.30 -7.46
N LEU A 137 25.05 -7.36 -7.07
CA LEU A 137 24.38 -6.26 -6.38
C LEU A 137 25.09 -5.89 -5.07
N LEU A 138 25.51 -6.90 -4.30
CA LEU A 138 26.23 -6.67 -3.05
C LEU A 138 27.61 -6.06 -3.29
N ALA A 139 28.39 -6.59 -4.26
CA ALA A 139 29.71 -6.08 -4.59
C ALA A 139 29.69 -4.61 -4.99
N HIS A 140 28.70 -4.19 -5.79
CA HIS A 140 28.56 -2.80 -6.26
C HIS A 140 27.86 -1.89 -5.24
N SER A 141 27.12 -2.45 -4.27
CA SER A 141 26.48 -1.64 -3.21
C SER A 141 27.46 -1.13 -2.15
N ALA A 142 28.69 -1.63 -2.10
CA ALA A 142 29.74 -1.23 -1.15
C ALA A 142 30.66 -0.10 -1.68
N GLY A 143 30.61 0.22 -2.98
CA GLY A 143 31.44 1.24 -3.64
C GLY A 143 30.76 2.61 -3.72
N GLU A 144 31.37 3.54 -4.47
CA GLU A 144 30.73 4.78 -4.86
C GLU A 144 29.69 4.52 -5.96
N SER A 145 28.52 5.17 -5.86
CA SER A 145 27.49 5.05 -6.89
C SER A 145 27.93 5.80 -8.15
N SER A 146 27.96 5.10 -9.28
CA SER A 146 28.28 5.67 -10.59
C SER A 146 27.16 5.37 -11.59
N PRO A 147 26.88 6.26 -12.55
CA PRO A 147 25.95 5.98 -13.65
C PRO A 147 26.32 4.73 -14.46
N ASP A 148 27.61 4.36 -14.48
CA ASP A 148 28.10 3.20 -15.21
C ASP A 148 27.92 1.88 -14.46
N THR A 149 27.60 1.91 -13.16
CA THR A 149 27.47 0.70 -12.32
C THR A 149 26.45 -0.30 -12.88
N ILE A 150 25.35 0.16 -13.41
CA ILE A 150 24.34 -0.74 -14.00
C ILE A 150 24.87 -1.43 -15.27
N HIS A 151 25.64 -0.72 -16.11
CA HIS A 151 26.24 -1.29 -17.32
C HIS A 151 27.28 -2.38 -16.96
N GLU A 152 28.07 -2.15 -15.91
CA GLU A 152 28.99 -3.16 -15.39
C GLU A 152 28.25 -4.41 -14.87
N ILE A 153 27.13 -4.23 -14.14
CA ILE A 153 26.31 -5.36 -13.64
C ILE A 153 25.73 -6.14 -14.81
N ILE A 154 25.18 -5.47 -15.82
CA ILE A 154 24.62 -6.11 -17.03
C ILE A 154 25.72 -6.90 -17.76
N GLY A 155 26.91 -6.31 -17.96
CA GLY A 155 28.06 -6.98 -18.60
C GLY A 155 28.47 -8.24 -17.84
N LYS A 156 28.66 -8.14 -16.52
CA LYS A 156 29.05 -9.27 -15.66
C LYS A 156 27.98 -10.37 -15.57
N LEU A 157 26.70 -10.03 -15.60
CA LEU A 157 25.61 -11.03 -15.69
C LEU A 157 25.72 -11.83 -16.98
N SER A 158 25.96 -11.15 -18.11
CA SER A 158 26.15 -11.78 -19.42
C SER A 158 27.39 -12.68 -19.46
N GLU A 159 28.52 -12.18 -18.98
CA GLU A 159 29.81 -12.94 -18.90
C GLU A 159 29.69 -14.18 -18.02
N ALA A 160 28.93 -14.10 -16.93
CA ALA A 160 28.69 -15.24 -16.02
C ALA A 160 27.62 -16.23 -16.53
N GLY A 161 27.00 -15.95 -17.69
CA GLY A 161 25.96 -16.80 -18.28
C GLY A 161 24.61 -16.71 -17.57
N ALA A 162 24.33 -15.60 -16.86
CA ALA A 162 23.03 -15.37 -16.23
C ALA A 162 22.04 -14.76 -17.23
N THR A 163 21.70 -15.51 -18.27
CA THR A 163 20.90 -15.06 -19.42
C THR A 163 19.40 -14.94 -19.14
N HIS A 164 18.92 -15.52 -18.03
CA HIS A 164 17.53 -15.51 -17.61
C HIS A 164 17.21 -14.39 -16.59
N ILE A 165 18.15 -13.45 -16.44
CA ILE A 165 18.02 -12.27 -15.58
C ILE A 165 18.28 -11.05 -16.43
N THR A 166 17.31 -10.13 -16.45
CA THR A 166 17.44 -8.81 -17.07
C THR A 166 17.40 -7.73 -16.00
N VAL A 167 18.30 -6.75 -16.10
CA VAL A 167 18.35 -5.59 -15.20
C VAL A 167 18.18 -4.33 -16.04
N GLU A 168 17.27 -3.46 -15.61
CA GLU A 168 16.94 -2.20 -16.28
C GLU A 168 17.25 -1.00 -15.39
N PRO A 169 17.67 0.14 -15.97
CA PRO A 169 17.85 1.39 -15.22
C PRO A 169 16.51 1.90 -14.67
N PRO A 170 16.52 2.82 -13.68
CA PRO A 170 15.33 3.52 -13.24
C PRO A 170 14.70 4.31 -14.40
N PHE A 171 13.38 4.37 -14.44
CA PHE A 171 12.73 5.38 -15.27
C PHE A 171 13.15 6.76 -14.76
N GLU A 172 13.77 7.57 -15.62
CA GLU A 172 14.18 8.92 -15.29
C GLU A 172 12.96 9.77 -14.93
N THR A 173 12.84 10.07 -13.64
CA THR A 173 12.11 11.26 -13.19
C THR A 173 13.19 12.25 -12.74
N ASP A 174 13.23 13.38 -13.41
CA ASP A 174 14.16 14.51 -13.16
C ASP A 174 13.98 15.08 -11.73
N GLU A 175 14.59 14.45 -10.72
CA GLU A 175 14.69 15.03 -9.37
C GLU A 175 16.06 14.72 -8.77
N THR A 176 16.78 15.77 -8.37
CA THR A 176 18.10 15.68 -7.73
C THR A 176 18.02 14.97 -6.38
N VAL A 177 18.94 14.02 -6.13
CA VAL A 177 18.93 13.10 -4.97
C VAL A 177 18.91 13.83 -3.60
N ALA A 178 19.54 14.99 -3.49
CA ALA A 178 19.60 15.75 -2.22
C ALA A 178 18.26 16.40 -1.83
N ASP A 179 17.45 16.82 -2.80
CA ASP A 179 16.12 17.39 -2.54
C ASP A 179 15.12 16.30 -2.21
N THR A 180 15.32 15.07 -2.72
CA THR A 180 14.46 13.91 -2.47
C THR A 180 14.50 13.47 -1.01
N GLU A 181 15.66 13.42 -0.35
CA GLU A 181 15.75 13.00 1.07
C GLU A 181 15.12 14.01 2.03
N LYS A 182 15.31 15.32 1.79
CA LYS A 182 14.62 16.36 2.56
C LYS A 182 13.11 16.31 2.37
N ALA A 183 12.65 16.06 1.14
CA ALA A 183 11.25 15.91 0.82
C ALA A 183 10.63 14.67 1.48
N LYS A 184 11.34 13.54 1.50
CA LYS A 184 10.91 12.31 2.21
C LYS A 184 10.77 12.53 3.70
N GLU A 185 11.76 13.15 4.32
CA GLU A 185 11.72 13.43 5.76
C GLU A 185 10.61 14.43 6.12
N ALA A 186 10.35 15.42 5.28
CA ALA A 186 9.22 16.35 5.42
C ALA A 186 7.87 15.63 5.29
N ALA A 187 7.75 14.75 4.28
CA ALA A 187 6.56 13.92 4.07
C ALA A 187 6.31 12.99 5.28
N LYS A 188 7.35 12.33 5.79
CA LYS A 188 7.28 11.47 6.96
C LYS A 188 6.80 12.23 8.21
N ARG A 189 7.37 13.40 8.48
CA ARG A 189 6.92 14.27 9.58
C ARG A 189 5.47 14.69 9.43
N THR A 190 5.06 15.08 8.23
CA THR A 190 3.67 15.45 7.92
C THR A 190 2.73 14.27 8.15
N TYR A 191 3.08 13.08 7.67
CA TYR A 191 2.30 11.87 7.82
C TYR A 191 2.11 11.48 9.29
N VAL A 192 3.20 11.30 10.04
CA VAL A 192 3.18 10.91 11.46
C VAL A 192 2.39 11.93 12.29
N ARG A 193 2.61 13.23 12.04
CA ARG A 193 1.87 14.29 12.73
C ARG A 193 0.39 14.26 12.42
N SER A 194 0.01 13.98 11.17
CA SER A 194 -1.39 13.89 10.75
C SER A 194 -2.10 12.72 11.40
N VAL A 195 -1.46 11.55 11.48
CA VAL A 195 -1.98 10.37 12.20
C VAL A 195 -2.15 10.70 13.69
N ALA A 196 -1.15 11.28 14.34
CA ALA A 196 -1.22 11.64 15.77
C ALA A 196 -2.35 12.64 16.06
N VAL A 197 -2.52 13.69 15.23
CA VAL A 197 -3.61 14.66 15.37
C VAL A 197 -4.97 14.02 15.16
N THR A 198 -5.10 13.15 14.15
CA THR A 198 -6.36 12.44 13.87
C THR A 198 -6.74 11.53 15.05
N LYS A 199 -5.78 10.78 15.59
CA LYS A 199 -5.95 9.94 16.78
C LYS A 199 -6.42 10.76 18.00
N GLU A 200 -5.75 11.86 18.30
CA GLU A 200 -6.11 12.75 19.41
C GLU A 200 -7.54 13.27 19.29
N VAL A 201 -7.93 13.72 18.08
CA VAL A 201 -9.25 14.26 17.82
C VAL A 201 -10.34 13.20 17.95
N ILE A 202 -10.17 12.04 17.31
CA ILE A 202 -11.15 10.96 17.37
C ILE A 202 -11.30 10.43 18.81
N ASN A 203 -10.21 10.29 19.57
CA ASN A 203 -10.26 9.89 20.97
C ASN A 203 -10.94 10.95 21.86
N SER A 204 -10.70 12.25 21.62
CA SER A 204 -11.41 13.32 22.31
C SER A 204 -12.92 13.25 22.07
N LEU A 205 -13.34 13.04 20.83
CA LEU A 205 -14.74 12.86 20.47
C LEU A 205 -15.36 11.62 21.12
N ARG A 206 -14.63 10.49 21.17
CA ARG A 206 -15.08 9.26 21.85
C ARG A 206 -15.30 9.50 23.34
N MET A 207 -14.47 10.31 23.98
CA MET A 207 -14.62 10.67 25.40
C MET A 207 -15.66 11.78 25.64
N GLY A 208 -16.40 12.22 24.61
CA GLY A 208 -17.35 13.33 24.73
C GLY A 208 -16.70 14.69 24.97
N ARG A 209 -15.39 14.83 24.73
CA ARG A 209 -14.63 16.06 24.91
C ARG A 209 -14.62 16.92 23.66
N THR A 210 -14.36 18.22 23.83
CA THR A 210 -14.22 19.15 22.71
C THR A 210 -12.97 18.81 21.88
N ALA A 211 -13.14 18.59 20.58
CA ALA A 211 -12.04 18.31 19.66
C ALA A 211 -11.40 19.62 19.15
N ASN A 212 -10.07 19.63 19.04
CA ASN A 212 -9.33 20.77 18.52
C ASN A 212 -9.30 20.77 16.97
N VAL A 213 -10.39 21.26 16.38
CA VAL A 213 -10.55 21.32 14.90
C VAL A 213 -9.45 22.14 14.23
N LYS A 214 -8.90 23.17 14.90
CA LYS A 214 -7.79 23.99 14.35
C LYS A 214 -6.53 23.15 14.07
N ARG A 215 -6.24 22.16 14.90
CA ARG A 215 -5.10 21.26 14.69
C ARG A 215 -5.32 20.38 13.45
N VAL A 216 -6.53 19.88 13.28
CA VAL A 216 -6.90 19.08 12.08
C VAL A 216 -6.77 19.93 10.81
N LYS A 217 -7.30 21.15 10.83
CA LYS A 217 -7.16 22.11 9.71
C LYS A 217 -5.69 22.28 9.29
N ARG A 218 -4.79 22.47 10.26
CA ARG A 218 -3.34 22.58 9.98
C ARG A 218 -2.72 21.29 9.45
N ALA A 219 -3.16 20.12 9.93
CA ALA A 219 -2.68 18.84 9.44
C ALA A 219 -3.11 18.61 7.97
N VAL A 220 -4.37 18.87 7.64
CA VAL A 220 -4.87 18.78 6.26
C VAL A 220 -4.18 19.80 5.35
N GLN A 221 -3.95 21.03 5.81
CA GLN A 221 -3.21 22.02 5.04
C GLN A 221 -1.78 21.54 4.74
N ALA A 222 -1.09 20.95 5.73
CA ALA A 222 0.24 20.40 5.52
C ALA A 222 0.24 19.22 4.52
N ILE A 223 -0.80 18.37 4.53
CA ILE A 223 -0.98 17.31 3.52
C ILE A 223 -1.17 17.92 2.13
N VAL A 224 -2.05 18.92 1.98
CA VAL A 224 -2.28 19.61 0.70
C VAL A 224 -1.00 20.24 0.17
N ASP A 225 -0.29 20.99 1.02
CA ASP A 225 0.98 21.62 0.65
C ASP A 225 2.03 20.58 0.24
N GLN A 226 2.12 19.46 0.97
CA GLN A 226 3.05 18.38 0.64
C GLN A 226 2.68 17.68 -0.69
N VAL A 227 1.38 17.43 -0.94
CA VAL A 227 0.93 16.84 -2.22
C VAL A 227 1.19 17.79 -3.39
N LEU A 228 1.01 19.10 -3.19
CA LEU A 228 1.28 20.09 -4.24
C LEU A 228 2.77 20.20 -4.59
N ASN A 229 3.65 20.05 -3.60
CA ASN A 229 5.09 20.22 -3.76
C ASN A 229 5.81 18.90 -4.08
N ASN A 230 5.41 17.79 -3.46
CA ASN A 230 6.06 16.48 -3.61
C ASN A 230 5.07 15.34 -3.31
N GLU A 231 4.24 15.02 -4.30
CA GLU A 231 3.18 14.01 -4.19
C GLU A 231 3.71 12.61 -3.91
N SER A 232 4.76 12.20 -4.63
CA SER A 232 5.29 10.83 -4.60
C SER A 232 5.80 10.42 -3.22
N SER A 233 6.51 11.31 -2.53
CA SER A 233 7.04 11.05 -1.19
C SER A 233 5.96 10.83 -0.14
N LEU A 234 4.84 11.57 -0.22
CA LEU A 234 3.74 11.40 0.73
C LEU A 234 2.88 10.17 0.40
N LEU A 235 2.62 9.92 -0.89
CA LEU A 235 1.91 8.72 -1.34
C LEU A 235 2.65 7.43 -0.97
N GLY A 236 4.00 7.43 -1.00
CA GLY A 236 4.81 6.30 -0.54
C GLY A 236 4.50 5.86 0.88
N LEU A 237 4.26 6.81 1.78
CA LEU A 237 4.00 6.53 3.20
C LEU A 237 2.62 5.90 3.46
N THR A 238 1.65 6.07 2.56
CA THR A 238 0.33 5.44 2.70
C THR A 238 0.35 3.92 2.55
N THR A 239 1.48 3.35 2.14
CA THR A 239 1.68 1.89 2.07
C THR A 239 2.00 1.26 3.42
N LEU A 240 2.44 2.07 4.39
CA LEU A 240 2.74 1.62 5.74
C LEU A 240 1.43 1.21 6.43
N ARG A 241 1.40 -0.01 6.99
CA ARG A 241 0.27 -0.50 7.80
C ARG A 241 0.72 -0.61 9.24
N ASP A 242 -0.04 0.04 10.12
CA ASP A 242 -0.01 -0.22 11.54
C ASP A 242 -1.34 -0.88 11.94
N TYR A 243 -1.29 -2.07 12.49
CA TYR A 243 -2.50 -2.84 12.83
C TYR A 243 -3.26 -2.21 13.99
N ASP A 244 -2.55 -1.65 14.97
CA ASP A 244 -3.17 -1.09 16.17
C ASP A 244 -3.84 0.28 15.95
N GLU A 245 -3.53 0.97 14.83
CA GLU A 245 -4.03 2.31 14.53
C GLU A 245 -4.84 2.38 13.24
N TYR A 246 -5.40 1.24 12.80
CA TYR A 246 -6.04 1.09 11.48
C TYR A 246 -7.02 2.21 11.12
N THR A 247 -7.91 2.61 12.03
CA THR A 247 -8.94 3.64 11.75
C THR A 247 -8.33 5.01 11.50
N PHE A 248 -7.29 5.41 12.25
CA PHE A 248 -6.67 6.74 12.13
C PHE A 248 -5.77 6.81 10.91
N VAL A 249 -4.98 5.77 10.68
CA VAL A 249 -4.14 5.60 9.50
C VAL A 249 -4.98 5.56 8.23
N HIS A 250 -6.10 4.83 8.25
CA HIS A 250 -7.06 4.79 7.14
C HIS A 250 -7.57 6.19 6.78
N SER A 251 -8.05 6.96 7.75
CA SER A 251 -8.57 8.32 7.51
C SER A 251 -7.53 9.25 6.91
N VAL A 252 -6.28 9.18 7.39
CA VAL A 252 -5.16 9.97 6.83
C VAL A 252 -4.84 9.51 5.40
N ASN A 253 -4.80 8.21 5.14
CA ASN A 253 -4.52 7.67 3.81
C ASN A 253 -5.61 8.05 2.80
N VAL A 254 -6.88 7.98 3.19
CA VAL A 254 -8.01 8.42 2.35
C VAL A 254 -7.90 9.93 2.06
N CYS A 255 -7.53 10.75 3.05
CA CYS A 255 -7.27 12.17 2.84
C CYS A 255 -6.16 12.40 1.81
N ILE A 256 -5.00 11.74 1.94
CA ILE A 256 -3.87 11.88 1.02
C ILE A 256 -4.27 11.46 -0.40
N PHE A 257 -4.91 10.30 -0.57
CA PHE A 257 -5.34 9.83 -1.88
C PHE A 257 -6.39 10.74 -2.53
N SER A 258 -7.34 11.25 -1.73
CA SER A 258 -8.35 12.17 -2.22
C SER A 258 -7.73 13.49 -2.70
N VAL A 259 -6.79 14.06 -1.94
CA VAL A 259 -6.09 15.30 -2.32
C VAL A 259 -5.24 15.07 -3.57
N ALA A 260 -4.50 13.95 -3.67
CA ALA A 260 -3.71 13.62 -4.84
C ALA A 260 -4.59 13.44 -6.10
N LEU A 261 -5.72 12.74 -5.98
CA LEU A 261 -6.69 12.61 -7.06
C LEU A 261 -7.28 13.96 -7.46
N GLY A 262 -7.69 14.76 -6.48
CA GLY A 262 -8.23 16.11 -6.71
C GLY A 262 -7.22 17.02 -7.44
N ARG A 263 -5.93 16.94 -7.09
CA ARG A 263 -4.86 17.63 -7.82
C ARG A 263 -4.80 17.20 -9.29
N LYS A 264 -4.87 15.89 -9.56
CA LYS A 264 -4.89 15.35 -10.95
C LYS A 264 -6.13 15.79 -11.73
N LEU A 265 -7.24 16.03 -11.05
CA LEU A 265 -8.47 16.57 -11.64
C LEU A 265 -8.46 18.10 -11.77
N GLY A 266 -7.38 18.78 -11.41
CA GLY A 266 -7.22 20.23 -11.55
C GLY A 266 -7.94 21.06 -10.49
N LEU A 267 -8.28 20.49 -9.34
CA LEU A 267 -8.89 21.25 -8.24
C LEU A 267 -7.94 22.32 -7.70
N THR A 268 -8.50 23.47 -7.36
CA THR A 268 -7.76 24.57 -6.72
C THR A 268 -7.30 24.17 -5.31
N LYS A 269 -6.31 24.86 -4.77
CA LYS A 269 -5.78 24.62 -3.42
C LYS A 269 -6.88 24.67 -2.35
N LEU A 270 -7.84 25.59 -2.46
CA LEU A 270 -8.98 25.69 -1.53
C LEU A 270 -9.91 24.47 -1.64
N GLN A 271 -10.19 24.02 -2.87
CA GLN A 271 -11.00 22.81 -3.10
C GLN A 271 -10.28 21.54 -2.61
N LEU A 272 -8.96 21.47 -2.79
CA LEU A 272 -8.15 20.37 -2.24
C LEU A 272 -8.19 20.34 -0.71
N TYR A 273 -8.13 21.50 -0.08
CA TYR A 273 -8.27 21.60 1.37
C TYR A 273 -9.65 21.12 1.86
N ASP A 274 -10.73 21.57 1.22
CA ASP A 274 -12.10 21.13 1.56
C ASP A 274 -12.27 19.62 1.34
N LEU A 275 -11.72 19.09 0.24
CA LEU A 275 -11.73 17.67 -0.07
C LEU A 275 -10.94 16.86 0.98
N GLY A 276 -9.75 17.34 1.35
CA GLY A 276 -8.92 16.70 2.37
C GLY A 276 -9.59 16.69 3.75
N MET A 277 -10.21 17.81 4.16
CA MET A 277 -10.98 17.89 5.40
C MET A 277 -12.15 16.89 5.40
N THR A 278 -12.87 16.83 4.30
CA THR A 278 -14.02 15.94 4.12
C THR A 278 -13.59 14.48 4.16
N ALA A 279 -12.51 14.13 3.45
CA ALA A 279 -11.95 12.79 3.40
C ALA A 279 -11.40 12.34 4.76
N LEU A 280 -10.76 13.24 5.53
CA LEU A 280 -10.24 12.91 6.86
C LEU A 280 -11.35 12.56 7.84
N PHE A 281 -12.50 13.22 7.73
CA PHE A 281 -13.63 13.04 8.64
C PHE A 281 -14.71 12.07 8.15
N HIS A 282 -14.56 11.46 6.97
CA HIS A 282 -15.62 10.59 6.42
C HIS A 282 -16.10 9.50 7.40
N ASP A 283 -15.18 8.98 8.18
CA ASP A 283 -15.36 7.89 9.14
C ASP A 283 -15.45 8.36 10.62
N VAL A 284 -15.57 9.67 10.88
CA VAL A 284 -15.54 10.21 12.26
C VAL A 284 -16.62 9.62 13.17
N GLY A 285 -17.73 9.15 12.60
CA GLY A 285 -18.81 8.48 13.34
C GLY A 285 -18.39 7.18 14.01
N LYS A 286 -17.31 6.54 13.57
CA LYS A 286 -16.72 5.38 14.25
C LYS A 286 -16.23 5.71 15.67
N SER A 287 -16.04 6.99 16.00
CA SER A 287 -15.78 7.42 17.37
C SER A 287 -16.92 7.08 18.36
N ARG A 288 -18.13 6.85 17.86
CA ARG A 288 -19.31 6.50 18.64
C ARG A 288 -19.68 5.01 18.57
N VAL A 289 -18.93 4.23 17.84
CA VAL A 289 -19.10 2.77 17.77
C VAL A 289 -18.30 2.13 18.90
N PRO A 290 -18.85 1.14 19.64
CA PRO A 290 -18.13 0.41 20.69
C PRO A 290 -16.82 -0.20 20.18
N LEU A 291 -15.77 -0.15 21.00
CA LEU A 291 -14.45 -0.66 20.62
C LEU A 291 -14.46 -2.17 20.41
N GLU A 292 -15.29 -2.88 21.14
CA GLU A 292 -15.47 -4.33 21.02
C GLU A 292 -15.95 -4.73 19.62
N VAL A 293 -16.78 -3.86 18.99
CA VAL A 293 -17.24 -4.07 17.62
C VAL A 293 -16.18 -3.66 16.61
N LEU A 294 -15.50 -2.51 16.84
CA LEU A 294 -14.48 -1.99 15.91
C LEU A 294 -13.22 -2.87 15.83
N ASN A 295 -12.81 -3.42 16.98
CA ASN A 295 -11.56 -4.18 17.11
C ASN A 295 -11.80 -5.70 17.14
N LYS A 296 -13.01 -6.15 16.83
CA LYS A 296 -13.34 -7.57 16.86
C LYS A 296 -12.52 -8.34 15.85
N GLU A 297 -11.81 -9.34 16.30
CA GLU A 297 -11.15 -10.32 15.44
C GLU A 297 -12.18 -11.27 14.84
N GLY A 298 -12.17 -11.43 13.52
CA GLY A 298 -13.12 -12.28 12.79
C GLY A 298 -14.34 -11.54 12.26
N GLY A 299 -15.42 -12.28 11.99
CA GLY A 299 -16.65 -11.72 11.42
C GLY A 299 -17.55 -11.06 12.47
N LEU A 300 -18.23 -9.99 12.07
CA LEU A 300 -19.26 -9.36 12.89
C LEU A 300 -20.56 -10.17 12.81
N THR A 301 -21.29 -10.26 13.94
CA THR A 301 -22.67 -10.74 13.94
C THR A 301 -23.57 -9.73 13.21
N GLU A 302 -24.80 -10.13 12.87
CA GLU A 302 -25.77 -9.21 12.25
C GLU A 302 -26.08 -7.98 13.13
N GLU A 303 -26.09 -8.16 14.44
CA GLU A 303 -26.34 -7.08 15.38
C GLU A 303 -25.16 -6.13 15.47
N GLU A 304 -23.95 -6.64 15.58
CA GLU A 304 -22.72 -5.83 15.54
C GLU A 304 -22.57 -5.09 14.20
N TRP A 305 -22.96 -5.76 13.10
CA TRP A 305 -22.97 -5.14 11.79
C TRP A 305 -23.93 -3.97 11.70
N ARG A 306 -25.13 -4.08 12.29
CA ARG A 306 -26.09 -2.97 12.38
C ARG A 306 -25.53 -1.80 13.20
N ILE A 307 -24.84 -2.08 14.30
CA ILE A 307 -24.17 -1.06 15.10
C ILE A 307 -23.10 -0.33 14.26
N LEU A 308 -22.27 -1.09 13.53
CA LEU A 308 -21.25 -0.49 12.65
C LEU A 308 -21.88 0.33 11.52
N GLN A 309 -22.95 -0.16 10.90
CA GLN A 309 -23.66 0.56 9.82
C GLN A 309 -24.29 1.90 10.25
N ALA A 310 -24.37 2.18 11.53
CA ALA A 310 -24.85 3.47 12.02
C ALA A 310 -23.80 4.60 11.94
N HIS A 311 -22.49 4.28 11.74
CA HIS A 311 -21.44 5.29 11.78
C HIS A 311 -21.60 6.44 10.77
N PRO A 312 -22.16 6.27 9.53
CA PRO A 312 -22.37 7.40 8.63
C PRO A 312 -23.29 8.46 9.26
N TRP A 313 -24.39 8.05 9.85
CA TRP A 313 -25.31 8.94 10.55
C TRP A 313 -24.69 9.52 11.84
N LEU A 314 -24.03 8.70 12.64
CA LEU A 314 -23.31 9.15 13.83
C LEU A 314 -22.22 10.16 13.50
N GLY A 315 -21.60 10.04 12.32
CA GLY A 315 -20.63 10.97 11.79
C GLY A 315 -21.24 12.34 11.50
N VAL A 316 -22.40 12.38 10.85
CA VAL A 316 -23.16 13.63 10.63
C VAL A 316 -23.45 14.34 11.95
N LEU A 317 -23.96 13.61 12.95
CA LEU A 317 -24.25 14.16 14.28
C LEU A 317 -22.98 14.69 14.97
N THR A 318 -21.86 13.98 14.82
CA THR A 318 -20.57 14.38 15.38
C THR A 318 -20.06 15.66 14.75
N LEU A 319 -20.08 15.76 13.40
CA LEU A 319 -19.68 16.95 12.67
C LEU A 319 -20.59 18.14 12.94
N PHE A 320 -21.90 17.89 13.07
CA PHE A 320 -22.85 18.93 13.45
C PHE A 320 -22.56 19.52 14.83
N GLY A 321 -22.21 18.68 15.81
CA GLY A 321 -21.79 19.10 17.14
C GLY A 321 -20.49 19.92 17.15
N LEU A 322 -19.60 19.72 16.17
CA LEU A 322 -18.35 20.48 16.03
C LEU A 322 -18.51 21.81 15.32
N ARG A 323 -19.69 22.13 14.79
CA ARG A 323 -19.97 23.34 13.99
C ARG A 323 -19.67 24.65 14.71
N GLY A 324 -19.77 24.70 16.04
CA GLY A 324 -19.46 25.89 16.83
C GLY A 324 -17.96 26.19 17.03
N TYR A 325 -17.07 25.24 16.66
CA TYR A 325 -15.62 25.32 16.91
C TYR A 325 -14.77 25.61 15.68
N GLY A 326 -15.41 25.85 14.56
CA GLY A 326 -14.76 26.19 13.29
C GLY A 326 -15.59 25.75 12.08
N GLU A 327 -15.29 26.32 10.93
CA GLU A 327 -15.93 25.94 9.69
C GLU A 327 -15.55 24.51 9.29
N ILE A 328 -16.50 23.59 9.45
CA ILE A 328 -16.43 22.26 8.84
C ILE A 328 -17.24 22.36 7.55
N PRO A 329 -16.69 21.96 6.40
CA PRO A 329 -17.40 22.02 5.14
C PRO A 329 -18.72 21.25 5.25
N TYR A 330 -19.84 21.86 4.86
CA TYR A 330 -21.14 21.17 4.83
C TYR A 330 -21.08 19.89 3.99
N ARG A 331 -20.30 19.92 2.90
CA ARG A 331 -20.03 18.76 2.05
C ARG A 331 -19.43 17.58 2.84
N GLY A 332 -18.67 17.84 3.91
CA GLY A 332 -18.16 16.81 4.80
C GLY A 332 -19.26 15.98 5.46
N MET A 333 -20.38 16.60 5.84
CA MET A 333 -21.53 15.88 6.40
C MET A 333 -22.21 14.99 5.35
N VAL A 334 -22.31 15.48 4.11
CA VAL A 334 -22.87 14.72 2.98
C VAL A 334 -22.01 13.50 2.70
N VAL A 335 -20.69 13.67 2.56
CA VAL A 335 -19.77 12.56 2.33
C VAL A 335 -19.78 11.57 3.49
N CYS A 336 -19.78 12.07 4.73
CA CYS A 336 -19.88 11.22 5.92
C CYS A 336 -21.13 10.33 5.91
N TYR A 337 -22.24 10.85 5.42
CA TYR A 337 -23.50 10.10 5.32
C TYR A 337 -23.51 9.12 4.13
N GLU A 338 -22.96 9.50 2.98
CA GLU A 338 -23.14 8.81 1.70
C GLU A 338 -21.99 7.87 1.30
N HIS A 339 -20.82 7.88 1.98
CA HIS A 339 -19.62 7.18 1.51
C HIS A 339 -19.75 5.63 1.44
N HIS A 340 -20.78 5.06 2.05
CA HIS A 340 -21.14 3.65 1.92
C HIS A 340 -22.37 3.39 1.05
N MET A 341 -22.97 4.44 0.50
CA MET A 341 -24.06 4.26 -0.48
C MET A 341 -23.50 3.74 -1.80
N LYS A 342 -24.23 2.84 -2.44
CA LYS A 342 -23.88 2.30 -3.75
C LYS A 342 -24.89 2.71 -4.80
N ILE A 343 -24.46 2.82 -6.05
CA ILE A 343 -25.32 3.16 -7.20
C ILE A 343 -26.44 2.12 -7.37
N ASP A 344 -26.16 0.85 -7.08
CA ASP A 344 -27.12 -0.26 -7.12
C ASP A 344 -28.09 -0.31 -5.91
N LEU A 345 -28.02 0.66 -5.01
CA LEU A 345 -28.79 0.79 -3.79
C LEU A 345 -28.59 -0.34 -2.76
N THR A 346 -27.58 -1.18 -2.93
CA THR A 346 -27.24 -2.27 -1.97
C THR A 346 -26.42 -1.77 -0.79
N GLY A 347 -25.92 -0.52 -0.82
CA GLY A 347 -25.15 0.10 0.25
C GLY A 347 -25.99 0.54 1.46
N TYR A 348 -25.34 1.27 2.35
CA TYR A 348 -25.97 1.90 3.51
C TYR A 348 -25.45 3.32 3.76
N PRO A 349 -26.24 4.21 4.40
CA PRO A 349 -27.65 4.08 4.68
C PRO A 349 -28.47 3.83 3.41
N LYS A 350 -29.65 3.20 3.55
CA LYS A 350 -30.48 2.89 2.38
C LYS A 350 -30.93 4.15 1.67
N ALA A 351 -30.64 4.25 0.38
CA ALA A 351 -31.15 5.28 -0.49
C ALA A 351 -32.45 4.80 -1.18
N ILE A 352 -33.38 5.75 -1.39
CA ILE A 352 -34.67 5.47 -2.04
C ILE A 352 -34.56 5.59 -3.57
N ARG A 353 -33.62 6.40 -4.05
CA ARG A 353 -33.40 6.66 -5.48
C ARG A 353 -31.91 6.70 -5.79
N PRO A 354 -31.47 6.20 -6.97
CA PRO A 354 -30.11 6.38 -7.43
C PRO A 354 -29.81 7.89 -7.56
N ARG A 355 -28.61 8.31 -7.14
CA ARG A 355 -28.09 9.64 -7.43
C ARG A 355 -27.15 9.57 -8.60
N SER A 356 -27.26 10.50 -9.53
CA SER A 356 -26.18 10.77 -10.48
C SER A 356 -25.01 11.42 -9.72
N LEU A 357 -23.82 10.89 -9.90
CA LEU A 357 -22.58 11.50 -9.41
C LEU A 357 -22.30 12.81 -10.13
#